data_70acf1c48c4cf67d85fe8b772eeb58ea
#
_entry.id   70acf1c48c4cf67d85fe8b772eeb58ea
#
_cell.length_a   1.000
_cell.length_b   1.000
_cell.length_c   1.000
_cell.angle_alpha   90.00
_cell.angle_beta   90.00
_cell.angle_gamma   90.00
#
_symmetry.space_group_name_H-M   'P 1'
#
loop_
_entity.id
_entity.type
_entity.pdbx_description
1 polymer ?
#
loop_
_entity_poly.entity_id
_entity_poly.type
_entity_poly.pdbx_seq_one_letter_code
_entity_poly.pdbx_strand_id
1 'polypeptide(L)'
;MPSRFDSSLYQQDIEYCTNLPLQWDKLADKTIAISGATGMIGTFLIDVLMKKNEDPKFNCQIIAIGRNKSRARSRFPYFDEAHFHFEQLDVSIPGVRPNRPADVVIHLASTTHPRAYASEPVSTITSNVTGLQNLLEYSLVGGNDHRDGRFVFASSVEIYGKNRGDAERFDEQYCGYIDPNTLRAGYPEAKRLGEALCQAYSEQHGIDFVIPRIARTYGPTLHKDDSKALSQFIHKGLMKKDIILKSEGTQLFSYAYVADTVAGLLYCLLEGESRSAYNIAAPISDCRLKDLASLVASKCGVNVHFELPDSLETKGYSTATVALMDGHKLQTLGWNMKYSIEEGIGRTLSIMRND
;
A
#
# COMPACT_ATOMS: atom_id res chain seq x y z
N MET A 1 24.76 -6.03 7.49
CA MET A 1 24.29 -4.73 6.97
C MET A 1 23.56 -4.05 8.11
N PRO A 2 23.70 -2.74 8.33
CA PRO A 2 22.91 -2.06 9.34
C PRO A 2 21.41 -2.27 9.03
N SER A 3 20.61 -2.39 10.08
CA SER A 3 19.17 -2.60 9.96
C SER A 3 18.47 -1.25 9.82
N ARG A 4 17.34 -1.18 9.08
CA ARG A 4 16.48 0.03 9.06
C ARG A 4 16.10 0.46 10.49
N PHE A 5 16.04 -0.47 11.43
CA PHE A 5 15.77 -0.19 12.84
C PHE A 5 16.90 0.57 13.55
N ASP A 6 18.11 0.61 12.99
CA ASP A 6 19.23 1.40 13.54
C ASP A 6 19.08 2.90 13.19
N SER A 7 18.16 3.23 12.26
CA SER A 7 17.86 4.60 11.88
C SER A 7 16.90 5.26 12.87
N SER A 8 17.33 6.35 13.51
CA SER A 8 16.46 7.16 14.37
C SER A 8 15.25 7.72 13.63
N LEU A 9 15.39 8.04 12.34
CA LEU A 9 14.29 8.50 11.51
C LEU A 9 13.23 7.40 11.32
N TYR A 10 13.65 6.14 11.14
CA TYR A 10 12.72 5.04 11.02
C TYR A 10 11.97 4.78 12.33
N GLN A 11 12.66 4.88 13.46
CA GLN A 11 12.03 4.78 14.79
C GLN A 11 11.00 5.90 15.00
N GLN A 12 11.32 7.14 14.65
CA GLN A 12 10.37 8.25 14.70
C GLN A 12 9.13 8.03 13.83
N ASP A 13 9.27 7.40 12.64
CA ASP A 13 8.14 7.07 11.77
C ASP A 13 7.23 6.02 12.41
N ILE A 14 7.82 5.00 13.04
CA ILE A 14 7.07 3.99 13.80
C ILE A 14 6.37 4.64 15.01
N GLU A 15 7.09 5.44 15.79
CA GLU A 15 6.54 6.14 16.95
C GLU A 15 5.41 7.10 16.58
N TYR A 16 5.53 7.78 15.44
CA TYR A 16 4.43 8.60 14.91
C TYR A 16 3.15 7.76 14.76
N CYS A 17 3.24 6.58 14.13
CA CYS A 17 2.08 5.73 13.91
C CYS A 17 1.56 5.11 15.21
N THR A 18 2.43 4.67 16.13
CA THR A 18 2.00 4.04 17.39
C THR A 18 1.37 5.03 18.38
N ASN A 19 1.68 6.33 18.27
CA ASN A 19 1.16 7.39 19.11
C ASN A 19 -0.07 8.11 18.51
N LEU A 20 -0.63 7.61 17.40
CA LEU A 20 -1.88 8.16 16.86
C LEU A 20 -3.02 8.05 17.89
N PRO A 21 -3.88 9.08 17.99
CA PRO A 21 -5.01 9.09 18.95
C PRO A 21 -6.16 8.23 18.43
N LEU A 22 -5.92 6.92 18.28
CA LEU A 22 -6.84 5.92 17.75
C LEU A 22 -7.36 5.02 18.86
N GLN A 23 -8.50 4.38 18.61
CA GLN A 23 -9.09 3.40 19.54
C GLN A 23 -8.35 2.05 19.47
N TRP A 24 -7.09 2.04 19.91
CA TRP A 24 -6.20 0.88 19.84
C TRP A 24 -6.74 -0.37 20.57
N ASP A 25 -7.58 -0.16 21.59
CA ASP A 25 -8.22 -1.23 22.34
C ASP A 25 -9.07 -2.16 21.46
N LYS A 26 -9.53 -1.69 20.29
CA LYS A 26 -10.22 -2.53 19.29
C LYS A 26 -9.32 -3.64 18.71
N LEU A 27 -7.99 -3.47 18.79
CA LEU A 27 -7.02 -4.45 18.32
C LEU A 27 -6.30 -5.19 19.47
N ALA A 28 -6.53 -4.80 20.71
CA ALA A 28 -5.94 -5.48 21.86
C ALA A 28 -6.47 -6.92 21.94
N ASP A 29 -5.56 -7.87 22.21
CA ASP A 29 -5.82 -9.31 22.26
C ASP A 29 -6.41 -9.92 20.96
N LYS A 30 -6.38 -9.17 19.84
CA LYS A 30 -6.88 -9.65 18.54
C LYS A 30 -5.79 -10.30 17.70
N THR A 31 -6.21 -11.17 16.81
CA THR A 31 -5.36 -11.75 15.77
C THR A 31 -5.59 -11.01 14.44
N ILE A 32 -4.54 -10.47 13.86
CA ILE A 32 -4.58 -9.70 12.61
C ILE A 32 -3.85 -10.47 11.51
N ALA A 33 -4.56 -10.89 10.48
CA ALA A 33 -3.98 -11.50 9.29
C ALA A 33 -3.67 -10.44 8.23
N ILE A 34 -2.42 -10.36 7.77
CA ILE A 34 -1.95 -9.35 6.83
C ILE A 34 -1.37 -10.03 5.60
N SER A 35 -2.07 -9.99 4.47
CA SER A 35 -1.54 -10.46 3.20
C SER A 35 -0.68 -9.38 2.53
N GLY A 36 0.32 -9.80 1.74
CA GLY A 36 1.30 -8.85 1.21
C GLY A 36 2.26 -8.32 2.29
N ALA A 37 2.42 -9.08 3.37
CA ALA A 37 3.20 -8.75 4.56
C ALA A 37 4.62 -8.27 4.24
N THR A 38 5.31 -8.90 3.29
CA THR A 38 6.67 -8.53 2.88
C THR A 38 6.72 -7.38 1.87
N GLY A 39 5.59 -6.82 1.45
CA GLY A 39 5.51 -5.62 0.62
C GLY A 39 5.89 -4.36 1.40
N MET A 40 5.99 -3.21 0.73
CA MET A 40 6.40 -1.94 1.34
C MET A 40 5.47 -1.53 2.50
N ILE A 41 4.17 -1.45 2.23
CA ILE A 41 3.16 -1.03 3.22
C ILE A 41 3.01 -2.10 4.30
N GLY A 42 2.89 -3.39 3.90
CA GLY A 42 2.75 -4.50 4.83
C GLY A 42 3.90 -4.61 5.83
N THR A 43 5.13 -4.41 5.36
CA THR A 43 6.31 -4.42 6.25
C THR A 43 6.24 -3.30 7.27
N PHE A 44 5.99 -2.06 6.85
CA PHE A 44 5.93 -0.93 7.77
C PHE A 44 4.74 -1.04 8.76
N LEU A 45 3.58 -1.50 8.29
CA LEU A 45 2.43 -1.75 9.16
C LEU A 45 2.75 -2.79 10.25
N ILE A 46 3.40 -3.88 9.87
CA ILE A 46 3.79 -4.94 10.82
C ILE A 46 4.82 -4.39 11.82
N ASP A 47 5.81 -3.61 11.37
CA ASP A 47 6.78 -2.97 12.27
C ASP A 47 6.08 -2.05 13.30
N VAL A 48 5.04 -1.31 12.88
CA VAL A 48 4.21 -0.48 13.79
C VAL A 48 3.45 -1.34 14.80
N LEU A 49 2.81 -2.42 14.37
CA LEU A 49 2.04 -3.31 15.26
C LEU A 49 2.95 -4.06 16.24
N MET A 50 4.13 -4.51 15.80
CA MET A 50 5.11 -5.14 16.68
C MET A 50 5.67 -4.14 17.71
N LYS A 51 5.91 -2.90 17.31
CA LYS A 51 6.27 -1.83 18.26
C LYS A 51 5.17 -1.57 19.28
N LYS A 52 3.90 -1.60 18.85
CA LYS A 52 2.75 -1.46 19.75
C LYS A 52 2.65 -2.61 20.77
N ASN A 53 3.07 -3.83 20.39
CA ASN A 53 3.15 -4.99 21.27
C ASN A 53 4.23 -4.89 22.36
N GLU A 54 5.09 -3.88 22.34
CA GLU A 54 5.96 -3.59 23.50
C GLU A 54 5.14 -3.16 24.73
N ASP A 55 3.91 -2.65 24.54
CA ASP A 55 2.93 -2.51 25.61
C ASP A 55 2.24 -3.85 25.87
N PRO A 56 2.46 -4.48 27.05
CA PRO A 56 1.86 -5.78 27.36
C PRO A 56 0.33 -5.81 27.33
N LYS A 57 -0.32 -4.65 27.42
CA LYS A 57 -1.78 -4.53 27.35
C LYS A 57 -2.31 -4.65 25.92
N PHE A 58 -1.47 -4.46 24.91
CA PHE A 58 -1.90 -4.55 23.52
C PHE A 58 -2.03 -6.01 23.05
N ASN A 59 -1.02 -6.84 23.29
CA ASN A 59 -1.02 -8.31 23.09
C ASN A 59 -1.65 -8.80 21.77
N CYS A 60 -1.40 -8.09 20.66
CA CYS A 60 -1.97 -8.43 19.36
C CYS A 60 -1.15 -9.55 18.69
N GLN A 61 -1.81 -10.57 18.12
CA GLN A 61 -1.17 -11.62 17.32
C GLN A 61 -1.15 -11.24 15.85
N ILE A 62 -0.02 -11.41 15.18
CA ILE A 62 0.15 -11.04 13.76
C ILE A 62 0.38 -12.30 12.93
N ILE A 63 -0.52 -12.55 11.97
CA ILE A 63 -0.34 -13.57 10.92
C ILE A 63 0.13 -12.85 9.65
N ALA A 64 1.43 -12.89 9.40
CA ALA A 64 2.05 -12.33 8.22
C ALA A 64 1.98 -13.33 7.05
N ILE A 65 1.19 -13.03 6.02
CA ILE A 65 0.96 -13.91 4.87
C ILE A 65 1.81 -13.46 3.69
N GLY A 66 2.59 -14.39 3.12
CA GLY A 66 3.43 -14.11 1.97
C GLY A 66 4.01 -15.35 1.31
N ARG A 67 4.49 -15.23 0.08
CA ARG A 67 4.97 -16.36 -0.74
C ARG A 67 6.38 -16.84 -0.43
N ASN A 68 7.19 -16.01 0.21
CA ASN A 68 8.63 -16.28 0.38
C ASN A 68 9.07 -16.15 1.85
N LYS A 69 9.27 -17.29 2.51
CA LYS A 69 9.68 -17.37 3.92
C LYS A 69 11.09 -16.80 4.16
N SER A 70 12.02 -17.01 3.24
CA SER A 70 13.38 -16.48 3.37
C SER A 70 13.39 -14.96 3.31
N ARG A 71 12.59 -14.36 2.42
CA ARG A 71 12.38 -12.91 2.36
C ARG A 71 11.76 -12.37 3.65
N ALA A 72 10.74 -13.05 4.19
CA ALA A 72 10.13 -12.65 5.45
C ALA A 72 11.13 -12.69 6.60
N ARG A 73 11.90 -13.77 6.73
CA ARG A 73 12.92 -13.90 7.79
C ARG A 73 14.00 -12.82 7.69
N SER A 74 14.41 -12.43 6.49
CA SER A 74 15.38 -11.35 6.32
C SER A 74 14.80 -9.96 6.59
N ARG A 75 13.47 -9.82 6.49
CA ARG A 75 12.77 -8.54 6.58
C ARG A 75 12.31 -8.22 8.00
N PHE A 76 11.97 -9.25 8.78
CA PHE A 76 11.41 -9.12 10.13
C PHE A 76 12.39 -9.64 11.16
N PRO A 77 13.08 -8.76 11.95
CA PRO A 77 14.04 -9.18 12.96
C PRO A 77 13.37 -9.99 14.09
N TYR A 78 12.09 -9.76 14.31
CA TYR A 78 11.23 -10.45 15.29
C TYR A 78 10.52 -11.68 14.72
N PHE A 79 11.08 -12.29 13.67
CA PHE A 79 10.45 -13.42 12.94
C PHE A 79 10.14 -14.63 13.85
N ASP A 80 10.90 -14.84 14.90
CA ASP A 80 10.76 -15.95 15.82
C ASP A 80 10.11 -15.53 17.17
N GLU A 81 9.58 -14.31 17.28
CA GLU A 81 8.87 -13.83 18.47
C GLU A 81 7.44 -14.38 18.56
N ALA A 82 6.91 -14.49 19.79
CA ALA A 82 5.64 -15.15 20.09
C ALA A 82 4.42 -14.47 19.42
N HIS A 83 4.46 -13.15 19.21
CA HIS A 83 3.36 -12.39 18.58
C HIS A 83 3.41 -12.36 17.06
N PHE A 84 4.45 -12.92 16.44
CA PHE A 84 4.63 -12.91 14.98
C PHE A 84 4.59 -14.33 14.41
N HIS A 85 3.68 -14.57 13.47
CA HIS A 85 3.52 -15.84 12.79
C HIS A 85 3.58 -15.64 11.29
N PHE A 86 4.56 -16.25 10.61
CA PHE A 86 4.62 -16.20 9.15
C PHE A 86 3.97 -17.44 8.54
N GLU A 87 2.96 -17.23 7.70
CA GLU A 87 2.36 -18.27 6.87
C GLU A 87 2.81 -18.11 5.42
N GLN A 88 3.52 -19.14 4.93
CA GLN A 88 3.92 -19.19 3.52
C GLN A 88 2.74 -19.62 2.66
N LEU A 89 2.10 -18.64 2.03
CA LEU A 89 0.87 -18.84 1.28
C LEU A 89 0.82 -17.96 0.04
N ASP A 90 0.40 -18.50 -1.10
CA ASP A 90 0.00 -17.71 -2.26
C ASP A 90 -1.53 -17.58 -2.26
N VAL A 91 -2.01 -16.41 -1.86
CA VAL A 91 -3.45 -16.14 -1.77
C VAL A 91 -4.17 -16.19 -3.13
N SER A 92 -3.44 -16.17 -4.26
CA SER A 92 -4.02 -16.26 -5.60
C SER A 92 -4.39 -17.67 -6.03
N ILE A 93 -4.02 -18.70 -5.28
CA ILE A 93 -4.41 -20.09 -5.55
C ILE A 93 -5.85 -20.29 -5.07
N PRO A 94 -6.78 -20.75 -5.94
CA PRO A 94 -8.18 -20.95 -5.56
C PRO A 94 -8.36 -21.88 -4.35
N GLY A 95 -9.22 -21.48 -3.41
CA GLY A 95 -9.55 -22.26 -2.22
C GLY A 95 -8.49 -22.26 -1.12
N VAL A 96 -7.39 -21.52 -1.31
CA VAL A 96 -6.32 -21.41 -0.31
C VAL A 96 -6.72 -20.44 0.80
N ARG A 97 -6.40 -20.80 2.04
CA ARG A 97 -6.64 -19.95 3.22
C ARG A 97 -5.56 -20.15 4.27
N PRO A 98 -5.32 -19.15 5.14
CA PRO A 98 -4.46 -19.32 6.32
C PRO A 98 -4.96 -20.42 7.25
N ASN A 99 -4.03 -21.06 7.97
CA ASN A 99 -4.36 -22.15 8.90
C ASN A 99 -4.91 -21.67 10.25
N ARG A 100 -4.49 -20.47 10.67
CA ARG A 100 -4.90 -19.86 11.95
C ARG A 100 -6.07 -18.93 11.71
N PRO A 101 -7.09 -18.88 12.59
CA PRO A 101 -8.16 -17.90 12.49
C PRO A 101 -7.65 -16.49 12.78
N ALA A 102 -8.33 -15.47 12.26
CA ALA A 102 -8.05 -14.08 12.55
C ALA A 102 -9.34 -13.28 12.79
N ASP A 103 -9.25 -12.30 13.68
CA ASP A 103 -10.33 -11.35 13.96
C ASP A 103 -10.35 -10.23 12.92
N VAL A 104 -9.18 -9.80 12.46
CA VAL A 104 -9.02 -8.73 11.47
C VAL A 104 -8.22 -9.25 10.28
N VAL A 105 -8.70 -8.97 9.07
CA VAL A 105 -7.99 -9.34 7.83
C VAL A 105 -7.63 -8.08 7.05
N ILE A 106 -6.34 -7.86 6.79
CA ILE A 106 -5.85 -6.74 6.00
C ILE A 106 -5.24 -7.26 4.68
N HIS A 107 -5.95 -7.03 3.58
CA HIS A 107 -5.53 -7.51 2.27
C HIS A 107 -4.74 -6.44 1.51
N LEU A 108 -3.39 -6.54 1.59
CA LEU A 108 -2.44 -5.70 0.86
C LEU A 108 -1.75 -6.42 -0.31
N ALA A 109 -1.94 -7.74 -0.44
CA ALA A 109 -1.31 -8.51 -1.50
C ALA A 109 -1.87 -8.11 -2.86
N SER A 110 -1.00 -7.67 -3.75
CA SER A 110 -1.35 -7.32 -5.12
C SER A 110 -0.08 -7.24 -5.97
N THR A 111 -0.17 -7.65 -7.22
CA THR A 111 0.86 -7.36 -8.22
C THR A 111 0.70 -5.91 -8.68
N THR A 112 1.66 -5.05 -8.34
CA THR A 112 1.57 -3.59 -8.60
C THR A 112 2.70 -3.08 -9.48
N HIS A 113 3.31 -3.93 -10.30
CA HIS A 113 4.45 -3.59 -11.14
C HIS A 113 4.01 -3.34 -12.59
N PRO A 114 4.31 -2.18 -13.20
CA PRO A 114 3.95 -1.87 -14.59
C PRO A 114 4.40 -2.93 -15.60
N ARG A 115 5.57 -3.54 -15.39
CA ARG A 115 6.06 -4.62 -16.24
C ARG A 115 5.16 -5.87 -16.17
N ALA A 116 4.71 -6.25 -14.99
CA ALA A 116 3.82 -7.41 -14.83
C ALA A 116 2.46 -7.18 -15.50
N TYR A 117 1.95 -5.95 -15.52
CA TYR A 117 0.72 -5.63 -16.26
C TYR A 117 0.83 -5.91 -17.75
N ALA A 118 2.03 -5.72 -18.32
CA ALA A 118 2.29 -5.98 -19.74
C ALA A 118 2.68 -7.42 -20.04
N SER A 119 3.47 -8.08 -19.15
CA SER A 119 3.99 -9.44 -19.39
C SER A 119 3.08 -10.55 -18.85
N GLU A 120 2.31 -10.28 -17.79
CA GLU A 120 1.47 -11.24 -17.08
C GLU A 120 0.05 -10.69 -16.81
N PRO A 121 -0.67 -10.21 -17.85
CA PRO A 121 -1.96 -9.53 -17.65
C PRO A 121 -3.04 -10.43 -17.03
N VAL A 122 -3.09 -11.71 -17.40
CA VAL A 122 -4.03 -12.68 -16.83
C VAL A 122 -3.76 -12.88 -15.34
N SER A 123 -2.51 -13.13 -14.97
CA SER A 123 -2.10 -13.31 -13.57
C SER A 123 -2.38 -12.04 -12.74
N THR A 124 -2.21 -10.85 -13.35
CA THR A 124 -2.52 -9.57 -12.68
C THR A 124 -4.01 -9.48 -12.29
N ILE A 125 -4.92 -9.88 -13.16
CA ILE A 125 -6.37 -9.86 -12.89
C ILE A 125 -6.73 -10.95 -11.89
N THR A 126 -6.38 -12.22 -12.20
CA THR A 126 -6.81 -13.38 -11.40
C THR A 126 -6.27 -13.33 -9.98
N SER A 127 -5.00 -12.91 -9.79
CA SER A 127 -4.42 -12.83 -8.44
C SER A 127 -5.12 -11.78 -7.56
N ASN A 128 -5.53 -10.65 -8.13
CA ASN A 128 -6.27 -9.63 -7.37
C ASN A 128 -7.69 -10.10 -7.01
N VAL A 129 -8.40 -10.77 -7.93
CA VAL A 129 -9.78 -11.22 -7.71
C VAL A 129 -9.82 -12.47 -6.83
N THR A 130 -9.09 -13.53 -7.20
CA THR A 130 -9.06 -14.77 -6.45
C THR A 130 -8.45 -14.59 -5.06
N GLY A 131 -7.38 -13.79 -4.96
CA GLY A 131 -6.75 -13.51 -3.67
C GLY A 131 -7.68 -12.79 -2.70
N LEU A 132 -8.45 -11.83 -3.20
CA LEU A 132 -9.46 -11.14 -2.40
C LEU A 132 -10.57 -12.11 -1.97
N GLN A 133 -11.13 -12.89 -2.91
CA GLN A 133 -12.20 -13.84 -2.62
C GLN A 133 -11.78 -14.85 -1.55
N ASN A 134 -10.61 -15.47 -1.68
CA ASN A 134 -10.09 -16.41 -0.69
C ASN A 134 -10.00 -15.80 0.72
N LEU A 135 -9.60 -14.52 0.82
CA LEU A 135 -9.46 -13.86 2.12
C LEU A 135 -10.81 -13.34 2.66
N LEU A 136 -11.77 -12.99 1.82
CA LEU A 136 -13.15 -12.72 2.24
C LEU A 136 -13.79 -14.00 2.80
N GLU A 137 -13.65 -15.13 2.10
CA GLU A 137 -14.14 -16.44 2.60
C GLU A 137 -13.42 -16.89 3.88
N TYR A 138 -12.10 -16.61 3.98
CA TYR A 138 -11.35 -16.85 5.22
C TYR A 138 -11.88 -16.03 6.38
N SER A 139 -12.24 -14.76 6.18
CA SER A 139 -12.78 -13.90 7.24
C SER A 139 -14.14 -14.36 7.76
N LEU A 140 -14.88 -15.16 6.98
CA LEU A 140 -16.14 -15.78 7.43
C LEU A 140 -15.94 -16.96 8.39
N VAL A 141 -14.75 -17.56 8.43
CA VAL A 141 -14.46 -18.76 9.21
C VAL A 141 -13.70 -18.43 10.50
N GLY A 142 -13.13 -17.22 10.58
CA GLY A 142 -12.30 -16.77 11.70
C GLY A 142 -13.10 -16.04 12.80
N GLY A 143 -12.77 -16.33 14.07
CA GLY A 143 -13.29 -15.64 15.25
C GLY A 143 -14.46 -16.33 15.95
N ASN A 144 -14.51 -16.17 17.27
CA ASN A 144 -15.55 -16.77 18.14
C ASN A 144 -16.93 -16.09 17.98
N ASP A 145 -16.98 -14.90 17.36
CA ASP A 145 -18.21 -14.21 17.00
C ASP A 145 -17.94 -13.39 15.73
N HIS A 146 -18.47 -13.86 14.58
CA HIS A 146 -18.27 -13.26 13.25
C HIS A 146 -18.68 -11.77 13.14
N ARG A 147 -19.26 -11.20 14.17
CA ARG A 147 -19.76 -9.82 14.20
C ARG A 147 -18.73 -8.77 14.61
N ASP A 148 -17.62 -9.19 15.23
CA ASP A 148 -16.59 -8.26 15.74
C ASP A 148 -15.33 -8.18 14.86
N GLY A 149 -15.29 -8.92 13.75
CA GLY A 149 -14.17 -8.93 12.82
C GLY A 149 -14.29 -7.87 11.74
N ARG A 150 -13.14 -7.30 11.28
CA ARG A 150 -13.12 -6.31 10.21
C ARG A 150 -12.20 -6.72 9.07
N PHE A 151 -12.68 -6.52 7.83
CA PHE A 151 -11.90 -6.71 6.61
C PHE A 151 -11.42 -5.38 6.05
N VAL A 152 -10.12 -5.26 5.75
CA VAL A 152 -9.54 -4.10 5.07
C VAL A 152 -9.08 -4.50 3.68
N PHE A 153 -9.68 -3.93 2.65
CA PHE A 153 -9.27 -4.12 1.26
C PHE A 153 -8.48 -2.92 0.75
N ALA A 154 -7.17 -3.06 0.59
CA ALA A 154 -6.35 -2.01 -0.02
C ALA A 154 -6.68 -1.85 -1.51
N SER A 155 -7.43 -0.79 -1.82
CA SER A 155 -7.70 -0.31 -3.16
C SER A 155 -6.63 0.70 -3.61
N SER A 156 -6.83 1.41 -4.69
CA SER A 156 -5.79 2.22 -5.32
C SER A 156 -6.37 3.45 -6.02
N VAL A 157 -5.57 4.50 -6.16
CA VAL A 157 -5.86 5.64 -7.05
C VAL A 157 -6.19 5.21 -8.49
N GLU A 158 -5.71 4.06 -8.92
CA GLU A 158 -5.90 3.57 -10.30
C GLU A 158 -7.37 3.25 -10.63
N ILE A 159 -8.23 3.02 -9.64
CA ILE A 159 -9.68 2.80 -9.85
C ILE A 159 -10.39 4.01 -10.47
N TYR A 160 -9.84 5.20 -10.25
CA TYR A 160 -10.43 6.43 -10.78
C TYR A 160 -10.28 6.54 -12.30
N GLY A 161 -9.29 5.84 -12.88
CA GLY A 161 -9.05 5.89 -14.32
C GLY A 161 -8.57 7.27 -14.78
N LYS A 162 -8.95 7.63 -16.01
CA LYS A 162 -8.56 8.89 -16.63
C LYS A 162 -9.48 10.03 -16.19
N ASN A 163 -8.86 11.12 -15.71
CA ASN A 163 -9.56 12.39 -15.51
C ASN A 163 -10.00 12.96 -16.88
N ARG A 164 -11.27 13.30 -17.02
CA ARG A 164 -11.87 13.85 -18.24
C ARG A 164 -11.85 15.37 -18.26
N GLY A 165 -11.26 16.01 -17.26
CA GLY A 165 -11.29 17.46 -17.09
C GLY A 165 -12.54 17.95 -16.34
N ASP A 166 -13.31 17.05 -15.76
CA ASP A 166 -14.55 17.29 -15.01
C ASP A 166 -14.36 17.30 -13.49
N ALA A 167 -13.17 16.97 -13.00
CA ALA A 167 -12.81 17.04 -11.60
C ALA A 167 -11.38 17.56 -11.41
N GLU A 168 -11.17 18.46 -10.47
CA GLU A 168 -9.84 18.91 -10.08
C GLU A 168 -9.14 17.79 -9.28
N ARG A 169 -9.87 17.15 -8.36
CA ARG A 169 -9.43 16.02 -7.55
C ARG A 169 -10.49 14.93 -7.53
N PHE A 170 -10.06 13.70 -7.36
CA PHE A 170 -10.96 12.57 -7.22
C PHE A 170 -11.38 12.41 -5.76
N ASP A 171 -12.63 12.67 -5.46
CA ASP A 171 -13.27 12.23 -4.22
C ASP A 171 -13.67 10.74 -4.33
N GLU A 172 -14.21 10.17 -3.25
CA GLU A 172 -14.57 8.75 -3.23
C GLU A 172 -15.78 8.41 -4.13
N GLN A 173 -16.51 9.38 -4.62
CA GLN A 173 -17.66 9.19 -5.52
C GLN A 173 -17.28 9.30 -7.00
N TYR A 174 -16.09 9.83 -7.30
CA TYR A 174 -15.67 9.99 -8.69
C TYR A 174 -15.51 8.64 -9.40
N CYS A 175 -16.10 8.56 -10.60
CA CYS A 175 -16.02 7.39 -11.47
C CYS A 175 -15.51 7.81 -12.86
N GLY A 176 -14.19 7.80 -13.02
CA GLY A 176 -13.57 8.17 -14.30
C GLY A 176 -13.52 7.01 -15.31
N TYR A 177 -13.00 7.31 -16.48
CA TYR A 177 -12.97 6.39 -17.60
C TYR A 177 -11.78 5.42 -17.52
N ILE A 178 -12.08 4.14 -17.70
CA ILE A 178 -11.10 3.09 -17.99
C ILE A 178 -11.54 2.40 -19.28
N ASP A 179 -10.66 2.32 -20.29
CA ASP A 179 -10.93 1.52 -21.48
C ASP A 179 -10.67 0.03 -21.19
N PRO A 180 -11.71 -0.80 -21.05
CA PRO A 180 -11.55 -2.21 -20.71
C PRO A 180 -10.91 -3.04 -21.83
N ASN A 181 -10.80 -2.51 -23.05
CA ASN A 181 -10.21 -3.19 -24.20
C ASN A 181 -8.69 -3.00 -24.31
N THR A 182 -8.04 -2.59 -23.22
CA THR A 182 -6.59 -2.43 -23.15
C THR A 182 -5.98 -3.34 -22.09
N LEU A 183 -4.73 -3.79 -22.31
CA LEU A 183 -4.00 -4.57 -21.28
C LEU A 183 -3.86 -3.81 -19.96
N ARG A 184 -3.81 -2.48 -20.04
CA ARG A 184 -3.62 -1.61 -18.87
C ARG A 184 -4.86 -1.57 -17.96
N ALA A 185 -6.04 -1.92 -18.49
CA ALA A 185 -7.29 -1.98 -17.71
C ALA A 185 -7.29 -3.06 -16.64
N GLY A 186 -6.53 -4.15 -16.81
CA GLY A 186 -6.61 -5.33 -15.95
C GLY A 186 -6.46 -5.04 -14.46
N TYR A 187 -5.48 -4.23 -14.06
CA TYR A 187 -5.26 -3.90 -12.66
C TYR A 187 -6.36 -2.97 -12.07
N PRO A 188 -6.66 -1.80 -12.67
CA PRO A 188 -7.69 -0.92 -12.12
C PRO A 188 -9.08 -1.57 -12.12
N GLU A 189 -9.46 -2.33 -13.14
CA GLU A 189 -10.75 -3.05 -13.17
C GLU A 189 -10.80 -4.17 -12.14
N ALA A 190 -9.69 -4.90 -11.90
CA ALA A 190 -9.64 -5.87 -10.82
C ALA A 190 -9.80 -5.22 -9.43
N LYS A 191 -9.29 -3.99 -9.23
CA LYS A 191 -9.52 -3.23 -7.99
C LYS A 191 -10.96 -2.74 -7.87
N ARG A 192 -11.60 -2.25 -8.96
CA ARG A 192 -13.03 -1.91 -8.98
C ARG A 192 -13.91 -3.11 -8.65
N LEU A 193 -13.65 -4.25 -9.30
CA LEU A 193 -14.35 -5.51 -8.99
C LEU A 193 -14.12 -5.92 -7.53
N GLY A 194 -12.92 -5.71 -6.99
CA GLY A 194 -12.62 -5.99 -5.59
C GLY A 194 -13.47 -5.17 -4.62
N GLU A 195 -13.67 -3.88 -4.88
CA GLU A 195 -14.58 -3.05 -4.08
C GLU A 195 -16.02 -3.55 -4.17
N ALA A 196 -16.48 -3.92 -5.38
CA ALA A 196 -17.82 -4.50 -5.57
C ALA A 196 -17.99 -5.85 -4.86
N LEU A 197 -16.96 -6.71 -4.87
CA LEU A 197 -16.97 -7.96 -4.10
C LEU A 197 -17.09 -7.73 -2.60
N CYS A 198 -16.38 -6.75 -2.04
CA CYS A 198 -16.52 -6.40 -0.62
C CYS A 198 -17.98 -5.99 -0.29
N GLN A 199 -18.63 -5.18 -1.15
CA GLN A 199 -20.04 -4.82 -0.98
C GLN A 199 -20.95 -6.05 -1.04
N ALA A 200 -20.74 -6.95 -2.01
CA ALA A 200 -21.53 -8.15 -2.17
C ALA A 200 -21.40 -9.11 -0.97
N TYR A 201 -20.17 -9.33 -0.49
CA TYR A 201 -19.93 -10.17 0.70
C TYR A 201 -20.50 -9.56 1.97
N SER A 202 -20.44 -8.23 2.10
CA SER A 202 -21.09 -7.55 3.23
C SER A 202 -22.60 -7.72 3.21
N GLU A 203 -23.24 -7.53 2.04
CA GLU A 203 -24.68 -7.70 1.92
C GLU A 203 -25.15 -9.14 2.15
N GLN A 204 -24.41 -10.11 1.60
CA GLN A 204 -24.81 -11.51 1.64
C GLN A 204 -24.42 -12.22 2.94
N HIS A 205 -23.30 -11.82 3.56
CA HIS A 205 -22.69 -12.54 4.66
C HIS A 205 -22.45 -11.68 5.92
N GLY A 206 -22.73 -10.37 5.85
CA GLY A 206 -22.58 -9.45 6.99
C GLY A 206 -21.13 -9.07 7.33
N ILE A 207 -20.18 -9.23 6.38
CA ILE A 207 -18.80 -8.82 6.63
C ILE A 207 -18.72 -7.31 6.85
N ASP A 208 -18.14 -6.87 7.98
CA ASP A 208 -17.72 -5.49 8.17
C ASP A 208 -16.42 -5.24 7.40
N PHE A 209 -16.41 -4.22 6.55
CA PHE A 209 -15.23 -3.90 5.78
C PHE A 209 -15.02 -2.39 5.59
N VAL A 210 -13.76 -2.04 5.28
CA VAL A 210 -13.36 -0.68 4.89
C VAL A 210 -12.35 -0.74 3.75
N ILE A 211 -12.38 0.29 2.89
CA ILE A 211 -11.57 0.34 1.67
C ILE A 211 -10.66 1.58 1.68
N PRO A 212 -9.40 1.48 2.14
CA PRO A 212 -8.41 2.53 1.89
C PRO A 212 -8.04 2.55 0.39
N ARG A 213 -8.33 3.65 -0.29
CA ARG A 213 -7.86 3.94 -1.65
C ARG A 213 -6.53 4.66 -1.55
N ILE A 214 -5.47 3.96 -1.88
CA ILE A 214 -4.10 4.36 -1.59
C ILE A 214 -3.51 5.14 -2.77
N ALA A 215 -2.94 6.32 -2.49
CA ALA A 215 -2.15 7.10 -3.43
C ALA A 215 -0.82 6.37 -3.77
N ARG A 216 -0.01 6.95 -4.67
CA ARG A 216 1.32 6.39 -5.01
C ARG A 216 2.24 6.45 -3.79
N THR A 217 2.32 5.33 -3.08
CA THR A 217 3.11 5.23 -1.85
C THR A 217 4.58 4.97 -2.14
N TYR A 218 5.45 5.57 -1.33
CA TYR A 218 6.89 5.39 -1.31
C TYR A 218 7.42 5.39 0.13
N GLY A 219 8.63 4.87 0.33
CA GLY A 219 9.23 4.84 1.66
C GLY A 219 10.42 3.88 1.77
N PRO A 220 11.09 3.80 2.93
CA PRO A 220 12.33 3.05 3.09
C PRO A 220 12.16 1.52 3.04
N THR A 221 10.94 1.04 3.16
CA THR A 221 10.61 -0.39 3.09
C THR A 221 10.34 -0.89 1.66
N LEU A 222 10.63 -0.09 0.63
CA LEU A 222 10.46 -0.51 -0.77
C LEU A 222 11.40 -1.67 -1.15
N HIS A 223 11.00 -2.46 -2.14
CA HIS A 223 11.82 -3.57 -2.62
C HIS A 223 12.91 -3.08 -3.59
N LYS A 224 14.07 -3.76 -3.59
CA LYS A 224 15.18 -3.46 -4.51
C LYS A 224 14.83 -3.72 -5.97
N ASP A 225 13.89 -4.64 -6.22
CA ASP A 225 13.39 -5.04 -7.53
C ASP A 225 12.09 -4.31 -7.95
N ASP A 226 11.65 -3.31 -7.19
CA ASP A 226 10.47 -2.52 -7.55
C ASP A 226 10.73 -1.69 -8.82
N SER A 227 9.91 -1.93 -9.85
CA SER A 227 10.03 -1.30 -11.18
C SER A 227 9.26 0.01 -11.34
N LYS A 228 8.60 0.51 -10.29
CA LYS A 228 7.93 1.81 -10.35
C LYS A 228 8.94 2.95 -10.51
N ALA A 229 8.57 3.98 -11.25
CA ALA A 229 9.47 5.08 -11.59
C ALA A 229 10.17 5.68 -10.35
N LEU A 230 9.40 6.05 -9.32
CA LEU A 230 9.97 6.63 -8.09
C LEU A 230 10.93 5.67 -7.37
N SER A 231 10.59 4.37 -7.29
CA SER A 231 11.46 3.37 -6.68
C SER A 231 12.80 3.27 -7.45
N GLN A 232 12.76 3.32 -8.79
CA GLN A 232 13.95 3.34 -9.61
C GLN A 232 14.77 4.62 -9.42
N PHE A 233 14.14 5.79 -9.30
CA PHE A 233 14.84 7.04 -9.03
C PHE A 233 15.59 6.98 -7.69
N ILE A 234 14.91 6.51 -6.63
CA ILE A 234 15.51 6.33 -5.30
C ILE A 234 16.72 5.38 -5.37
N HIS A 235 16.56 4.19 -5.97
CA HIS A 235 17.65 3.22 -6.08
C HIS A 235 18.83 3.75 -6.90
N LYS A 236 18.59 4.39 -8.06
CA LYS A 236 19.66 4.98 -8.87
C LYS A 236 20.38 6.08 -8.09
N GLY A 237 19.63 6.98 -7.45
CA GLY A 237 20.21 8.05 -6.64
C GLY A 237 21.09 7.53 -5.51
N LEU A 238 20.64 6.50 -4.78
CA LEU A 238 21.43 5.84 -3.72
C LEU A 238 22.69 5.19 -4.27
N MET A 239 22.65 4.62 -5.48
CA MET A 239 23.82 4.06 -6.18
C MET A 239 24.72 5.11 -6.83
N LYS A 240 24.44 6.42 -6.65
CA LYS A 240 25.14 7.51 -7.33
C LYS A 240 25.17 7.39 -8.86
N LYS A 241 24.05 6.91 -9.43
CA LYS A 241 23.82 6.80 -10.87
C LYS A 241 22.79 7.83 -11.29
N ASP A 242 22.97 8.40 -12.49
CA ASP A 242 22.03 9.35 -13.06
C ASP A 242 20.63 8.73 -13.24
N ILE A 243 19.61 9.55 -13.03
CA ILE A 243 18.21 9.16 -13.13
C ILE A 243 17.78 9.29 -14.59
N ILE A 244 17.22 8.22 -15.14
CA ILE A 244 16.67 8.23 -16.51
C ILE A 244 15.14 8.35 -16.38
N LEU A 245 14.59 9.44 -16.92
CA LEU A 245 13.17 9.69 -17.02
C LEU A 245 12.69 9.38 -18.44
N LYS A 246 11.88 8.33 -18.57
CA LYS A 246 11.41 7.82 -19.87
C LYS A 246 10.09 8.48 -20.32
N SER A 247 9.98 9.79 -20.15
CA SER A 247 8.88 10.64 -20.61
C SER A 247 9.22 12.10 -20.33
N GLU A 248 8.38 13.05 -20.78
CA GLU A 248 8.50 14.46 -20.40
C GLU A 248 8.31 14.74 -18.92
N GLY A 249 7.79 13.76 -18.17
CA GLY A 249 7.57 13.85 -16.74
C GLY A 249 6.50 14.86 -16.28
N THR A 250 5.59 15.22 -17.19
CA THR A 250 4.53 16.22 -16.92
C THR A 250 3.37 15.67 -16.11
N GLN A 251 3.30 14.36 -15.94
CA GLN A 251 2.25 13.68 -15.16
C GLN A 251 2.23 14.20 -13.72
N LEU A 252 1.04 14.56 -13.23
CA LEU A 252 0.80 15.10 -11.90
C LEU A 252 -0.01 14.11 -11.07
N PHE A 253 0.55 13.68 -9.94
CA PHE A 253 -0.03 12.63 -9.12
C PHE A 253 0.00 12.96 -7.63
N SER A 254 -0.96 12.40 -6.88
CA SER A 254 -0.86 12.33 -5.43
C SER A 254 0.09 11.20 -5.01
N TYR A 255 1.01 11.54 -4.12
CA TYR A 255 1.93 10.61 -3.47
C TYR A 255 1.62 10.54 -1.97
N ALA A 256 2.12 9.51 -1.30
CA ALA A 256 2.06 9.40 0.15
C ALA A 256 3.31 8.70 0.68
N TYR A 257 3.93 9.25 1.72
CA TYR A 257 4.99 8.58 2.45
C TYR A 257 4.41 7.37 3.20
N VAL A 258 5.19 6.30 3.33
CA VAL A 258 4.68 5.03 3.89
C VAL A 258 4.12 5.18 5.30
N ALA A 259 4.70 6.05 6.13
CA ALA A 259 4.19 6.32 7.48
C ALA A 259 2.80 6.99 7.43
N ASP A 260 2.59 7.96 6.53
CA ASP A 260 1.28 8.58 6.33
C ASP A 260 0.26 7.60 5.74
N THR A 261 0.71 6.73 4.81
CA THR A 261 -0.14 5.68 4.25
C THR A 261 -0.62 4.71 5.33
N VAL A 262 0.29 4.25 6.20
CA VAL A 262 -0.06 3.32 7.28
C VAL A 262 -0.89 4.03 8.35
N ALA A 263 -0.59 5.28 8.69
CA ALA A 263 -1.46 6.08 9.55
C ALA A 263 -2.89 6.17 9.00
N GLY A 264 -3.06 6.50 7.70
CA GLY A 264 -4.36 6.55 7.05
C GLY A 264 -5.08 5.20 7.03
N LEU A 265 -4.33 4.10 6.80
CA LEU A 265 -4.88 2.74 6.86
C LEU A 265 -5.38 2.40 8.27
N LEU A 266 -4.64 2.79 9.32
CA LEU A 266 -5.04 2.58 10.72
C LEU A 266 -6.28 3.41 11.07
N TYR A 267 -6.39 4.66 10.59
CA TYR A 267 -7.62 5.45 10.73
C TYR A 267 -8.81 4.78 10.04
N CYS A 268 -8.64 4.30 8.81
CA CYS A 268 -9.68 3.54 8.11
C CYS A 268 -10.09 2.29 8.91
N LEU A 269 -9.11 1.54 9.42
CA LEU A 269 -9.36 0.31 10.17
C LEU A 269 -10.12 0.57 11.48
N LEU A 270 -9.73 1.59 12.25
CA LEU A 270 -10.19 1.79 13.62
C LEU A 270 -11.36 2.77 13.75
N GLU A 271 -11.41 3.79 12.88
CA GLU A 271 -12.38 4.89 12.95
C GLU A 271 -13.30 4.95 11.71
N GLY A 272 -12.95 4.24 10.62
CA GLY A 272 -13.72 4.26 9.38
C GLY A 272 -15.09 3.61 9.55
N GLU A 273 -16.10 4.18 8.88
CA GLU A 273 -17.43 3.60 8.80
C GLU A 273 -17.41 2.30 7.99
N SER A 274 -18.19 1.32 8.41
CA SER A 274 -18.41 0.09 7.65
C SER A 274 -18.90 0.38 6.24
N ARG A 275 -18.45 -0.46 5.29
CA ARG A 275 -18.85 -0.38 3.86
C ARG A 275 -18.41 0.92 3.16
N SER A 276 -17.42 1.62 3.72
CA SER A 276 -16.95 2.91 3.20
C SER A 276 -15.55 2.85 2.60
N ALA A 277 -15.34 3.65 1.57
CA ALA A 277 -14.03 3.92 1.00
C ALA A 277 -13.48 5.26 1.49
N TYR A 278 -12.14 5.37 1.61
CA TYR A 278 -11.43 6.56 2.03
C TYR A 278 -10.15 6.75 1.22
N ASN A 279 -9.95 7.95 0.69
CA ASN A 279 -8.73 8.33 0.00
C ASN A 279 -7.61 8.66 0.98
N ILE A 280 -6.48 7.98 0.86
CA ILE A 280 -5.26 8.30 1.61
C ILE A 280 -4.38 9.20 0.73
N ALA A 281 -4.64 10.49 0.75
CA ALA A 281 -3.92 11.51 -0.01
C ALA A 281 -4.12 12.90 0.59
N ALA A 282 -3.17 13.80 0.33
CA ALA A 282 -3.31 15.23 0.66
C ALA A 282 -2.47 16.08 -0.32
N PRO A 283 -2.88 17.34 -0.59
CA PRO A 283 -2.21 18.23 -1.54
C PRO A 283 -0.72 18.48 -1.26
N ILE A 284 -0.31 18.42 0.01
CA ILE A 284 1.09 18.67 0.43
C ILE A 284 2.09 17.69 -0.19
N SER A 285 1.61 16.56 -0.73
CA SER A 285 2.44 15.53 -1.35
C SER A 285 2.13 15.31 -2.83
N ASP A 286 1.39 16.22 -3.47
CA ASP A 286 1.18 16.19 -4.91
C ASP A 286 2.44 16.64 -5.65
N CYS A 287 2.82 15.91 -6.69
CA CYS A 287 4.06 16.20 -7.40
C CYS A 287 4.03 15.78 -8.86
N ARG A 288 4.71 16.55 -9.72
CA ARG A 288 4.98 16.11 -11.09
C ARG A 288 6.12 15.11 -11.10
N LEU A 289 6.05 14.15 -12.01
CA LEU A 289 7.06 13.10 -12.10
C LEU A 289 8.48 13.65 -12.36
N LYS A 290 8.61 14.70 -13.18
CA LYS A 290 9.90 15.37 -13.44
C LYS A 290 10.45 16.08 -12.19
N ASP A 291 9.57 16.73 -11.42
CA ASP A 291 9.98 17.45 -10.21
C ASP A 291 10.43 16.46 -9.13
N LEU A 292 9.76 15.31 -9.06
CA LEU A 292 10.13 14.21 -8.19
C LEU A 292 11.50 13.59 -8.56
N ALA A 293 11.76 13.40 -9.86
CA ALA A 293 13.07 12.94 -10.36
C ALA A 293 14.17 13.94 -9.98
N SER A 294 13.90 15.24 -10.20
CA SER A 294 14.83 16.34 -9.89
C SER A 294 15.10 16.44 -8.38
N LEU A 295 14.07 16.26 -7.53
CA LEU A 295 14.21 16.26 -6.09
C LEU A 295 15.14 15.13 -5.60
N VAL A 296 14.92 13.91 -6.09
CA VAL A 296 15.77 12.76 -5.74
C VAL A 296 17.20 12.98 -6.25
N ALA A 297 17.35 13.45 -7.48
CA ALA A 297 18.66 13.74 -8.09
C ALA A 297 19.45 14.76 -7.27
N SER A 298 18.83 15.88 -6.92
CA SER A 298 19.44 16.95 -6.09
C SER A 298 19.89 16.42 -4.73
N LYS A 299 19.01 15.67 -4.01
CA LYS A 299 19.36 15.09 -2.69
C LYS A 299 20.44 14.00 -2.78
N CYS A 300 20.65 13.41 -3.95
CA CYS A 300 21.67 12.40 -4.17
C CYS A 300 22.94 12.92 -4.87
N GLY A 301 22.93 14.13 -5.41
CA GLY A 301 24.04 14.70 -6.19
C GLY A 301 24.30 13.95 -7.51
N VAL A 302 23.22 13.67 -8.24
CA VAL A 302 23.22 13.03 -9.58
C VAL A 302 22.39 13.85 -10.56
N ASN A 303 22.43 13.51 -11.87
CA ASN A 303 21.67 14.23 -12.89
C ASN A 303 20.39 13.49 -13.30
N VAL A 304 19.48 14.21 -13.96
CA VAL A 304 18.31 13.65 -14.63
C VAL A 304 18.50 13.73 -16.14
N HIS A 305 18.35 12.58 -16.81
CA HIS A 305 18.38 12.48 -18.28
C HIS A 305 17.03 12.03 -18.80
N PHE A 306 16.62 12.56 -19.95
CA PHE A 306 15.37 12.21 -20.60
C PHE A 306 15.64 11.25 -21.75
N GLU A 307 14.97 10.10 -21.78
CA GLU A 307 15.04 9.10 -22.83
C GLU A 307 13.63 8.70 -23.28
N LEU A 308 13.47 8.28 -24.53
CA LEU A 308 12.19 7.74 -24.99
C LEU A 308 11.99 6.32 -24.43
N PRO A 309 10.76 5.96 -23.99
CA PRO A 309 10.46 4.62 -23.49
C PRO A 309 10.49 3.59 -24.64
N ASP A 310 10.81 2.35 -24.31
CA ASP A 310 10.62 1.24 -25.24
C ASP A 310 9.13 0.85 -25.40
N SER A 311 8.83 0.01 -26.40
CA SER A 311 7.45 -0.38 -26.72
C SER A 311 6.78 -1.25 -25.65
N LEU A 312 7.56 -2.01 -24.85
CA LEU A 312 7.04 -2.83 -23.75
C LEU A 312 6.73 -1.97 -22.52
N GLU A 313 7.62 -1.05 -22.20
CA GLU A 313 7.44 -0.10 -21.11
C GLU A 313 6.20 0.77 -21.33
N THR A 314 6.01 1.28 -22.56
CA THR A 314 4.85 2.11 -22.92
C THR A 314 3.52 1.38 -22.66
N LYS A 315 3.43 0.07 -22.93
CA LYS A 315 2.21 -0.73 -22.70
C LYS A 315 1.86 -0.86 -21.20
N GLY A 316 2.85 -0.78 -20.31
CA GLY A 316 2.66 -0.88 -18.87
C GLY A 316 2.37 0.47 -18.18
N TYR A 317 2.55 1.59 -18.88
CA TYR A 317 2.38 2.91 -18.28
C TYR A 317 0.92 3.26 -18.04
N SER A 318 0.67 4.00 -16.95
CA SER A 318 -0.64 4.60 -16.70
C SER A 318 -0.96 5.62 -17.80
N THR A 319 -2.18 5.57 -18.33
CA THR A 319 -2.69 6.55 -19.28
C THR A 319 -3.13 7.85 -18.60
N ALA A 320 -3.21 7.86 -17.27
CA ALA A 320 -3.54 9.05 -16.50
C ALA A 320 -2.38 10.05 -16.53
N THR A 321 -2.66 11.27 -16.94
CA THR A 321 -1.73 12.41 -16.91
C THR A 321 -1.88 13.24 -15.64
N VAL A 322 -3.09 13.29 -15.08
CA VAL A 322 -3.42 13.91 -13.80
C VAL A 322 -4.24 12.92 -13.00
N ALA A 323 -3.79 12.61 -11.78
CA ALA A 323 -4.53 11.77 -10.84
C ALA A 323 -4.28 12.28 -9.42
N LEU A 324 -4.99 13.34 -9.08
CA LEU A 324 -5.01 13.96 -7.75
C LEU A 324 -6.21 13.45 -6.98
N MET A 325 -5.99 13.03 -5.74
CA MET A 325 -7.03 12.52 -4.85
C MET A 325 -7.42 13.57 -3.82
N ASP A 326 -8.70 13.62 -3.48
CA ASP A 326 -9.20 14.37 -2.33
C ASP A 326 -9.27 13.44 -1.10
N GLY A 327 -8.51 13.75 -0.06
CA GLY A 327 -8.49 13.00 1.19
C GLY A 327 -9.39 13.60 2.28
N HIS A 328 -10.23 14.57 1.96
CA HIS A 328 -11.05 15.28 2.95
C HIS A 328 -11.89 14.34 3.81
N LYS A 329 -12.51 13.32 3.21
CA LYS A 329 -13.32 12.34 3.94
C LYS A 329 -12.51 11.63 5.05
N LEU A 330 -11.26 11.24 4.79
CA LEU A 330 -10.41 10.64 5.81
C LEU A 330 -9.96 11.67 6.86
N GLN A 331 -9.78 12.93 6.46
CA GLN A 331 -9.46 14.01 7.40
C GLN A 331 -10.58 14.25 8.42
N THR A 332 -11.84 14.04 8.05
CA THR A 332 -12.96 14.14 9.01
C THR A 332 -12.91 13.13 10.14
N LEU A 333 -12.16 12.02 9.95
CA LEU A 333 -11.88 11.04 11.01
C LEU A 333 -10.69 11.42 11.90
N GLY A 334 -10.01 12.54 11.59
CA GLY A 334 -8.85 13.04 12.34
C GLY A 334 -7.49 12.74 11.70
N TRP A 335 -7.44 12.00 10.57
CA TRP A 335 -6.17 11.78 9.87
C TRP A 335 -5.71 13.06 9.17
N ASN A 336 -4.41 13.35 9.29
CA ASN A 336 -3.76 14.39 8.51
C ASN A 336 -2.41 13.89 8.02
N MET A 337 -2.08 14.15 6.76
CA MET A 337 -0.77 13.82 6.22
C MET A 337 0.29 14.67 6.90
N LYS A 338 1.28 14.02 7.47
CA LYS A 338 2.36 14.67 8.24
C LYS A 338 3.51 15.14 7.37
N TYR A 339 3.87 14.33 6.37
CA TYR A 339 5.09 14.55 5.60
C TYR A 339 4.80 15.10 4.21
N SER A 340 5.44 16.22 3.87
CA SER A 340 5.52 16.70 2.47
C SER A 340 6.30 15.74 1.61
N ILE A 341 6.19 15.87 0.27
CA ILE A 341 6.96 15.06 -0.67
C ILE A 341 8.48 15.22 -0.44
N GLU A 342 8.94 16.42 -0.13
CA GLU A 342 10.35 16.71 0.11
C GLU A 342 10.88 16.04 1.38
N GLU A 343 10.13 16.11 2.47
CA GLU A 343 10.47 15.48 3.76
C GLU A 343 10.46 13.95 3.63
N GLY A 344 9.40 13.38 3.05
CA GLY A 344 9.29 11.93 2.87
C GLY A 344 10.41 11.35 1.99
N ILE A 345 10.78 12.02 0.89
CA ILE A 345 11.93 11.62 0.05
C ILE A 345 13.23 11.73 0.84
N GLY A 346 13.43 12.83 1.57
CA GLY A 346 14.62 13.02 2.42
C GLY A 346 14.76 11.89 3.44
N ARG A 347 13.70 11.55 4.17
CA ARG A 347 13.66 10.46 5.15
C ARG A 347 13.94 9.11 4.48
N THR A 348 13.26 8.81 3.34
CA THR A 348 13.48 7.57 2.59
C THR A 348 14.95 7.38 2.23
N LEU A 349 15.57 8.39 1.63
CA LEU A 349 16.98 8.33 1.23
C LEU A 349 17.92 8.20 2.42
N SER A 350 17.66 8.90 3.53
CA SER A 350 18.49 8.86 4.72
C SER A 350 18.44 7.51 5.42
N ILE A 351 17.25 6.94 5.57
CA ILE A 351 17.06 5.61 6.17
C ILE A 351 17.72 4.53 5.31
N MET A 352 17.50 4.55 3.98
CA MET A 352 18.06 3.55 3.07
C MET A 352 19.57 3.68 2.82
N ARG A 353 20.21 4.81 3.15
CA ARG A 353 21.69 4.93 3.13
C ARG A 353 22.34 4.23 4.30
N ASN A 354 21.61 4.05 5.38
CA ASN A 354 22.05 3.35 6.57
C ASN A 354 21.74 1.84 6.53
N ASP A 355 21.02 1.40 5.49
CA ASP A 355 20.78 0.00 5.16
C ASP A 355 21.86 -0.44 4.12
#